data_fe9d771b3d851aec8b0c409a86d0ef59
#
_entry.id   fe9d771b3d851aec8b0c409a86d0ef59
#
_cell.length_a   1.000
_cell.length_b   1.000
_cell.length_c   1.000
_cell.angle_alpha   90.00
_cell.angle_beta   90.00
_cell.angle_gamma   90.00
#
_symmetry.space_group_name_H-M   'P 1'
#
loop_
_entity.id
_entity.type
_entity.pdbx_description
1 polymer ?
#
loop_
_entity_poly.entity_id
_entity_poly.type
_entity_poly.pdbx_seq_one_letter_code
_entity_poly.pdbx_strand_id
1 'polypeptide(L)'
;MQPKFCPPLFRWYCGQISRRTAEEYLMAHTNARGTFLIRQSEQNPGGFALSIKDWDQERSYHVKHYKIKPLDSNRGFYITTRQTFPSLPELVKGYQTTACKGLCCQLTKPCPKPTPKAS
;
A
#
# COMPACT_ATOMS: atom_id res chain seq x y z
N MET A 1 18.96 3.60 -16.26
CA MET A 1 18.52 3.68 -15.84
C MET A 1 17.95 3.65 -15.22
N GLN A 2 17.87 3.74 -14.92
CA GLN A 2 17.30 3.79 -14.23
C GLN A 2 16.63 3.81 -13.73
N PRO A 3 16.84 3.72 -13.55
CA PRO A 3 16.18 3.84 -12.92
C PRO A 3 15.51 3.99 -12.52
N LYS A 4 15.41 4.29 -12.80
CA LYS A 4 14.62 4.53 -12.36
C LYS A 4 14.11 3.81 -11.58
N PHE A 5 14.19 3.55 -11.24
CA PHE A 5 13.76 2.79 -10.48
C PHE A 5 13.26 3.13 -9.38
N CYS A 6 12.65 2.36 -9.16
CA CYS A 6 12.04 2.55 -7.91
C CYS A 6 13.09 2.79 -6.90
N PRO A 7 13.18 3.94 -6.35
CA PRO A 7 14.18 4.17 -5.34
C PRO A 7 14.01 3.18 -4.20
N PRO A 8 15.08 2.72 -3.62
CA PRO A 8 14.98 1.84 -2.45
C PRO A 8 14.21 2.48 -1.31
N LEU A 9 14.07 3.80 -1.32
CA LEU A 9 13.29 4.51 -0.31
C LEU A 9 11.84 4.05 -0.28
N PHE A 10 11.32 3.61 -1.40
CA PHE A 10 9.90 3.30 -1.50
C PHE A 10 9.71 1.80 -1.63
N ARG A 11 10.15 1.09 -0.63
CA ARG A 11 10.01 -0.36 -0.62
C ARG A 11 8.57 -0.81 -0.68
N TRP A 12 7.68 0.04 -0.23
CA TRP A 12 6.26 -0.28 -0.24
C TRP A 12 5.59 -0.05 -1.59
N TYR A 13 6.29 0.55 -2.54
CA TYR A 13 5.67 0.82 -3.84
C TYR A 13 5.94 -0.31 -4.82
N CYS A 14 4.86 -0.91 -5.31
CA CYS A 14 4.94 -2.07 -6.20
C CYS A 14 4.54 -1.76 -7.63
N GLY A 15 4.21 -0.50 -7.94
CA GLY A 15 3.92 -0.12 -9.32
C GLY A 15 2.64 -0.74 -9.85
N GLN A 16 2.73 -1.22 -11.07
CA GLN A 16 1.55 -1.72 -11.78
C GLN A 16 1.37 -3.20 -11.57
N ILE A 17 1.01 -3.59 -10.38
CA ILE A 17 0.61 -4.97 -10.14
C ILE A 17 -0.90 -5.00 -9.95
N SER A 18 -1.50 -6.14 -10.25
CA SER A 18 -2.93 -6.29 -10.11
C SER A 18 -3.31 -6.45 -8.64
N ARG A 19 -4.58 -6.27 -8.35
CA ARG A 19 -5.14 -6.51 -7.04
C ARG A 19 -4.83 -7.95 -6.59
N ARG A 20 -5.03 -8.89 -7.48
CA ARG A 20 -4.79 -10.29 -7.17
C ARG A 20 -3.33 -10.57 -6.86
N THR A 21 -2.42 -10.00 -7.63
CA THR A 21 -1.00 -10.16 -7.38
C THR A 21 -0.61 -9.57 -6.03
N ALA A 22 -1.19 -8.41 -5.70
CA ALA A 22 -0.94 -7.81 -4.40
C ALA A 22 -1.40 -8.72 -3.27
N GLU A 23 -2.55 -9.35 -3.45
CA GLU A 23 -3.05 -10.29 -2.44
C GLU A 23 -2.12 -11.47 -2.27
N GLU A 24 -1.60 -11.99 -3.38
CA GLU A 24 -0.66 -13.11 -3.31
C GLU A 24 0.60 -12.74 -2.56
N TYR A 25 1.14 -11.56 -2.84
CA TYR A 25 2.35 -11.11 -2.15
C TYR A 25 2.09 -10.98 -0.65
N LEU A 26 0.98 -10.35 -0.29
CA LEU A 26 0.70 -10.04 1.11
C LEU A 26 0.36 -11.28 1.92
N MET A 27 -0.24 -12.27 1.29
CA MET A 27 -0.67 -13.47 2.00
C MET A 27 0.45 -14.45 2.27
N ALA A 28 1.67 -14.16 1.84
CA ALA A 28 2.81 -15.01 2.22
C ALA A 28 2.84 -15.15 3.73
N HIS A 29 3.01 -16.38 4.20
CA HIS A 29 2.86 -16.67 5.63
C HIS A 29 3.89 -15.96 6.51
N THR A 30 4.97 -15.49 5.93
CA THR A 30 5.99 -14.74 6.68
C THR A 30 5.57 -13.31 6.98
N ASN A 31 4.50 -12.82 6.36
CA ASN A 31 4.07 -11.46 6.58
C ASN A 31 3.09 -11.38 7.74
N ALA A 32 3.34 -10.44 8.64
CA ALA A 32 2.47 -10.22 9.78
C ALA A 32 1.34 -9.27 9.42
N ARG A 33 0.36 -9.18 10.32
CA ARG A 33 -0.73 -8.22 10.18
C ARG A 33 -0.14 -6.81 10.07
N GLY A 34 -0.71 -6.02 9.18
CA GLY A 34 -0.22 -4.67 8.96
C GLY A 34 0.81 -4.56 7.86
N THR A 35 1.30 -5.69 7.35
CA THR A 35 2.17 -5.66 6.18
C THR A 35 1.39 -5.08 5.00
N PHE A 36 2.01 -4.19 4.26
CA PHE A 36 1.27 -3.42 3.26
C PHE A 36 2.12 -3.15 2.03
N LEU A 37 1.44 -2.72 0.98
CA LEU A 37 2.08 -2.18 -0.21
C LEU A 37 1.17 -1.14 -0.84
N ILE A 38 1.75 -0.31 -1.68
CA ILE A 38 0.99 0.62 -2.51
C ILE A 38 1.27 0.28 -3.97
N ARG A 39 0.22 0.29 -4.75
CA ARG A 39 0.28 0.00 -6.18
C ARG A 39 -0.52 1.03 -6.95
N GLN A 40 -0.31 1.08 -8.25
CA GLN A 40 -1.13 1.95 -9.09
C GLN A 40 -2.55 1.38 -9.15
N SER A 41 -3.51 2.28 -9.14
CA SER A 41 -4.90 1.87 -9.27
C SER A 41 -5.16 1.39 -10.69
N GLU A 42 -5.83 0.25 -10.81
CA GLU A 42 -6.23 -0.26 -12.11
C GLU A 42 -7.38 0.53 -12.70
N GLN A 43 -8.14 1.19 -11.85
CA GLN A 43 -9.39 1.82 -12.27
C GLN A 43 -9.28 3.33 -12.40
N ASN A 44 -8.39 3.96 -11.66
CA ASN A 44 -8.29 5.41 -11.64
C ASN A 44 -6.91 5.85 -12.07
N PRO A 45 -6.76 6.35 -13.30
CA PRO A 45 -5.47 6.88 -13.72
C PRO A 45 -5.00 7.98 -12.76
N GLY A 46 -3.75 7.93 -12.38
CA GLY A 46 -3.21 8.88 -11.42
C GLY A 46 -3.49 8.57 -9.98
N GLY A 47 -4.32 7.57 -9.71
CA GLY A 47 -4.60 7.14 -8.34
C GLY A 47 -3.80 5.92 -7.97
N PHE A 48 -3.90 5.57 -6.69
CA PHE A 48 -3.15 4.45 -6.14
C PHE A 48 -4.07 3.62 -5.26
N ALA A 49 -3.61 2.47 -4.87
CA ALA A 49 -4.32 1.60 -3.93
C ALA A 49 -3.36 1.13 -2.87
N LEU A 50 -3.83 1.14 -1.64
CA LEU A 50 -3.11 0.60 -0.50
C LEU A 50 -3.69 -0.76 -0.21
N SER A 51 -2.84 -1.78 -0.16
CA SER A 51 -3.26 -3.14 0.15
C SER A 51 -2.57 -3.57 1.44
N ILE A 52 -3.35 -4.12 2.37
CA ILE A 52 -2.88 -4.42 3.73
C ILE A 52 -3.29 -5.83 4.10
N LYS A 53 -2.37 -6.58 4.70
CA LYS A 53 -2.71 -7.87 5.29
C LYS A 53 -3.34 -7.62 6.65
N ASP A 54 -4.56 -8.11 6.84
CA ASP A 54 -5.30 -7.93 8.06
C ASP A 54 -5.74 -9.28 8.60
N TRP A 55 -6.26 -9.27 9.81
CA TRP A 55 -6.73 -10.48 10.45
C TRP A 55 -7.95 -10.16 11.32
N ASP A 56 -8.94 -11.00 11.27
CA ASP A 56 -10.03 -10.95 12.23
C ASP A 56 -10.54 -12.36 12.47
N GLN A 57 -11.39 -12.50 13.47
CA GLN A 57 -11.86 -13.82 13.87
C GLN A 57 -12.69 -14.52 12.82
N GLU A 58 -13.42 -13.74 12.03
CA GLU A 58 -14.32 -14.32 11.04
C GLU A 58 -13.58 -14.81 9.81
N ARG A 59 -12.59 -14.02 9.37
CA ARG A 59 -11.93 -14.29 8.09
C ARG A 59 -10.52 -14.77 8.22
N SER A 60 -9.96 -14.73 9.44
CA SER A 60 -8.55 -15.01 9.64
C SER A 60 -7.72 -14.02 8.84
N TYR A 61 -6.61 -14.44 8.28
CA TYR A 61 -5.80 -13.55 7.47
C TYR A 61 -6.46 -13.30 6.13
N HIS A 62 -6.49 -12.04 5.74
CA HIS A 62 -7.06 -11.63 4.46
C HIS A 62 -6.45 -10.28 4.09
N VAL A 63 -6.76 -9.80 2.91
CA VAL A 63 -6.18 -8.55 2.42
C VAL A 63 -7.30 -7.55 2.21
N LYS A 64 -7.07 -6.33 2.69
CA LYS A 64 -7.98 -5.22 2.44
C LYS A 64 -7.32 -4.23 1.51
N HIS A 65 -8.14 -3.61 0.67
CA HIS A 65 -7.68 -2.66 -0.32
C HIS A 65 -8.38 -1.33 -0.10
N TYR A 66 -7.61 -0.26 -0.16
CA TYR A 66 -8.13 1.10 0.01
C TYR A 66 -7.71 1.94 -1.17
N LYS A 67 -8.63 2.74 -1.68
CA LYS A 67 -8.30 3.67 -2.74
C LYS A 67 -7.56 4.86 -2.16
N ILE A 68 -6.48 5.23 -2.80
CA ILE A 68 -5.76 6.45 -2.48
C ILE A 68 -6.07 7.43 -3.59
N LYS A 69 -6.74 8.50 -3.25
CA LYS A 69 -7.21 9.47 -4.24
C LYS A 69 -6.30 10.68 -4.25
N PRO A 70 -6.01 11.23 -5.43
CA PRO A 70 -5.23 12.47 -5.48
C PRO A 70 -6.09 13.66 -5.12
N LEU A 71 -5.47 14.63 -4.48
CA LEU A 71 -6.08 15.93 -4.27
C LEU A 71 -5.97 16.75 -5.53
N ASP A 72 -6.86 17.73 -5.67
CA ASP A 72 -6.83 18.62 -6.82
C ASP A 72 -5.50 19.33 -6.91
N SER A 73 -5.07 19.58 -8.13
CA SER A 73 -3.85 20.35 -8.41
C SER A 73 -2.60 19.73 -7.80
N ASN A 74 -2.57 18.42 -7.74
CA ASN A 74 -1.40 17.67 -7.24
C ASN A 74 -0.98 18.08 -5.84
N ARG A 75 -1.95 18.40 -5.01
CA ARG A 75 -1.65 18.85 -3.64
C ARG A 75 -1.39 17.72 -2.68
N GLY A 76 -1.59 16.49 -3.13
CA GLY A 76 -1.33 15.35 -2.27
C GLY A 76 -2.36 14.26 -2.46
N PHE A 77 -2.53 13.46 -1.41
CA PHE A 77 -3.35 12.25 -1.48
C PHE A 77 -4.14 12.05 -0.21
N TYR A 78 -5.21 11.26 -0.32
CA TYR A 78 -6.00 10.91 0.85
C TYR A 78 -6.69 9.57 0.64
N ILE A 79 -6.98 8.90 1.74
CA ILE A 79 -7.84 7.72 1.75
C ILE A 79 -9.22 8.13 2.24
N THR A 80 -9.25 8.92 3.31
CA THR A 80 -10.49 9.52 3.79
C THR A 80 -10.34 11.03 3.73
N THR A 81 -11.46 11.72 3.57
CA THR A 81 -11.42 13.18 3.49
C THR A 81 -11.03 13.83 4.81
N ARG A 82 -11.03 13.09 5.88
CA ARG A 82 -10.67 13.63 7.18
C ARG A 82 -9.19 13.87 7.35
N GLN A 83 -8.38 13.22 6.53
CA GLN A 83 -6.95 13.35 6.68
C GLN A 83 -6.28 13.27 5.33
N THR A 84 -5.57 14.34 4.99
CA THR A 84 -4.86 14.43 3.71
C THR A 84 -3.37 14.50 3.95
N PHE A 85 -2.61 14.13 2.94
CA PHE A 85 -1.15 14.09 3.03
C PHE A 85 -0.55 14.70 1.79
N PRO A 86 0.57 15.42 1.91
CA PRO A 86 1.16 16.08 0.73
C PRO A 86 1.81 15.11 -0.24
N SER A 87 2.10 13.88 0.19
CA SER A 87 2.75 12.91 -0.69
C SER A 87 2.44 11.51 -0.19
N LEU A 88 2.73 10.51 -1.04
CA LEU A 88 2.56 9.12 -0.61
C LEU A 88 3.49 8.76 0.55
N PRO A 89 4.75 9.16 0.57
CA PRO A 89 5.57 8.85 1.74
C PRO A 89 5.03 9.43 3.04
N GLU A 90 4.45 10.63 2.99
CA GLU A 90 3.85 11.21 4.18
C GLU A 90 2.61 10.44 4.61
N LEU A 91 1.83 9.98 3.65
CA LEU A 91 0.66 9.17 3.94
C LEU A 91 1.07 7.87 4.63
N VAL A 92 2.08 7.20 4.10
CA VAL A 92 2.57 5.95 4.69
C VAL A 92 3.07 6.20 6.11
N LYS A 93 3.86 7.25 6.28
CA LYS A 93 4.41 7.57 7.58
C LYS A 93 3.32 7.84 8.60
N GLY A 94 2.29 8.59 8.18
CA GLY A 94 1.17 8.89 9.07
C GLY A 94 0.47 7.64 9.54
N TYR A 95 0.19 6.72 8.64
CA TYR A 95 -0.51 5.50 8.98
C TYR A 95 0.39 4.46 9.67
N GLN A 96 1.69 4.63 9.60
CA GLN A 96 2.61 3.80 10.39
C GLN A 96 2.74 4.28 11.82
N THR A 97 2.55 5.57 12.04
CA THR A 97 2.79 6.18 13.33
C THR A 97 1.62 6.00 14.29
N THR A 98 0.41 6.10 13.78
CA THR A 98 -0.77 5.97 14.62
C THR A 98 -1.79 5.08 13.94
N ALA A 99 -2.58 4.40 14.76
CA ALA A 99 -3.73 3.68 14.27
C ALA A 99 -4.70 4.70 13.74
N CYS A 100 -4.81 4.80 12.45
CA CYS A 100 -5.54 5.89 11.84
C CYS A 100 -6.96 5.55 11.58
N LYS A 101 -7.77 6.56 11.64
CA LYS A 101 -9.17 6.43 11.28
C LYS A 101 -9.28 6.07 9.82
N GLY A 102 -10.12 5.14 9.53
CA GLY A 102 -10.36 4.71 8.16
C GLY A 102 -9.55 3.51 7.72
N LEU A 103 -8.55 3.12 8.47
CA LEU A 103 -7.80 1.90 8.16
C LEU A 103 -8.12 0.82 9.16
N CYS A 104 -8.03 -0.41 8.69
CA CYS A 104 -8.30 -1.57 9.53
C CYS A 104 -7.29 -1.73 10.65
N CYS A 105 -6.06 -1.30 10.43
CA CYS A 105 -5.01 -1.40 11.43
C CYS A 105 -3.87 -0.48 11.04
N GLN A 106 -2.95 -0.34 11.97
CA GLN A 106 -1.76 0.45 11.74
C GLN A 106 -0.85 -0.27 10.74
N LEU A 107 -0.26 0.49 9.83
CA LEU A 107 0.71 -0.08 8.91
C LEU A 107 1.96 -0.49 9.67
N THR A 108 2.51 -1.64 9.33
CA THR A 108 3.73 -2.11 9.97
C THR A 108 4.90 -2.08 9.00
N LYS A 109 5.09 -3.14 8.25
CA LYS A 109 6.26 -3.22 7.38
C LYS A 109 5.86 -3.28 5.92
N PRO A 110 6.68 -2.72 5.04
CA PRO A 110 6.43 -2.92 3.61
C PRO A 110 6.49 -4.39 3.26
N CYS A 111 5.62 -4.79 2.37
CA CYS A 111 5.60 -6.16 1.89
C CYS A 111 6.86 -6.44 1.06
N PRO A 112 7.62 -7.48 1.39
CA PRO A 112 8.76 -7.83 0.56
C PRO A 112 8.30 -8.20 -0.84
N LYS A 113 8.98 -7.69 -1.83
CA LYS A 113 8.69 -8.06 -3.21
C LYS A 113 9.40 -9.36 -3.52
N PRO A 114 8.74 -10.26 -4.25
CA PRO A 114 9.44 -11.46 -4.66
C PRO A 114 10.67 -11.12 -5.47
N THR A 115 11.74 -11.83 -5.22
CA THR A 115 12.94 -11.65 -6.01
C THR A 115 12.67 -12.14 -7.41
N PRO A 116 12.96 -11.33 -8.43
CA PRO A 116 12.79 -11.84 -9.80
C PRO A 116 13.63 -13.08 -9.98
N LYS A 117 13.02 -14.05 -10.57
CA LYS A 117 13.78 -15.25 -10.87
C LYS A 117 14.84 -14.91 -11.87
N ALA A 118 16.01 -15.42 -11.62
CA ALA A 118 17.05 -15.34 -12.61
C ALA A 118 16.63 -16.23 -13.74
N SER A 119 16.03 -15.69 -14.67
CA SER A 119 15.54 -16.50 -15.77
C SER A 119 16.01 -15.94 -17.03
#